data_5930ca73e293195db1abe4a46e737f5f
#
_entry.id   5930ca73e293195db1abe4a46e737f5f
#
_cell.length_a   1.000
_cell.length_b   1.000
_cell.length_c   1.000
_cell.angle_alpha   90.00
_cell.angle_beta   90.00
_cell.angle_gamma   90.00
#
_symmetry.space_group_name_H-M   'P 1'
#
loop_
_entity.id
_entity.type
_entity.pdbx_description
1 polymer ?
#
loop_
_entity_poly.entity_id
_entity_poly.type
_entity_poly.pdbx_seq_one_letter_code
_entity_poly.pdbx_strand_id
1 'polypeptide(L)'
;LSDKDEVGSILVELENPKTLGRSTRTVFEEMRQATADMAGIIVSAEVFEGGPPVGKPIQIQLESNDQAKLIATGRALREQIENNIEGVRNVTDTTPLPGIEWEIQVDRARAAQMGVNVIELGRAVQLVTTGVLLSEYRPTNTTEEVEIRVRYPLDARGLGVLDELRINTPDGAVPVSSFVTRVAKPKVDKIERLDAIDIIKVQADMQPGFLADNAVRDIKAWLVEHPLDPGVQVVFRGANEEQEDSQAFLAVAFLLALFLMFVLLVTQFNSFY
;
A
#
# COMPACT_ATOMS: atom_id res chain seq x y z
N LEU A 1 -3.95 -2.46 9.55
CA LEU A 1 -3.79 -3.57 8.61
C LEU A 1 -2.42 -3.38 8.00
N SER A 2 -1.44 -4.20 8.41
CA SER A 2 -0.10 -4.17 7.80
C SER A 2 -0.24 -4.57 6.34
N ASP A 3 0.42 -3.82 5.48
CA ASP A 3 0.53 -4.16 4.06
C ASP A 3 1.29 -5.49 3.95
N LYS A 4 0.89 -6.38 3.06
CA LYS A 4 1.55 -7.70 2.91
C LYS A 4 3.03 -7.58 2.54
N ASP A 5 3.42 -6.43 2.02
CA ASP A 5 4.78 -6.11 1.62
C ASP A 5 5.58 -5.36 2.70
N GLU A 6 4.93 -4.94 3.80
CA GLU A 6 5.61 -4.39 4.96
C GLU A 6 6.25 -5.52 5.77
N VAL A 7 7.56 -5.55 5.79
CA VAL A 7 8.35 -6.57 6.51
C VAL A 7 8.39 -6.26 8.00
N GLY A 8 8.30 -4.99 8.37
CA GLY A 8 8.27 -4.53 9.74
C GLY A 8 8.39 -3.01 9.84
N SER A 9 8.02 -2.48 10.99
CA SER A 9 8.16 -1.07 11.34
C SER A 9 8.91 -0.93 12.66
N ILE A 10 9.72 0.12 12.75
CA ILE A 10 10.48 0.48 13.97
C ILE A 10 10.07 1.90 14.34
N LEU A 11 9.46 2.05 15.51
CA LEU A 11 9.19 3.36 16.08
C LEU A 11 10.44 3.82 16.86
N VAL A 12 10.99 4.97 16.47
CA VAL A 12 12.15 5.57 17.13
C VAL A 12 11.70 6.86 17.78
N GLU A 13 11.78 6.93 19.10
CA GLU A 13 11.55 8.15 19.84
C GLU A 13 12.88 8.88 20.02
N LEU A 14 12.98 10.11 19.51
CA LEU A 14 14.17 10.93 19.62
C LEU A 14 14.07 11.84 20.85
N GLU A 15 15.18 11.97 21.56
CA GLU A 15 15.30 12.99 22.61
C GLU A 15 15.16 14.41 22.02
N ASN A 16 14.85 15.37 22.91
CA ASN A 16 14.69 16.76 22.49
C ASN A 16 15.92 17.23 21.69
N PRO A 17 15.75 17.85 20.52
CA PRO A 17 16.84 18.32 19.66
C PRO A 17 17.87 19.22 20.37
N LYS A 18 17.44 19.96 21.39
CA LYS A 18 18.33 20.79 22.22
C LYS A 18 19.29 19.98 23.07
N THR A 19 18.89 18.79 23.50
CA THR A 19 19.70 17.86 24.30
C THR A 19 20.58 17.00 23.39
N LEU A 20 20.04 16.60 22.24
CA LEU A 20 20.75 15.74 21.29
C LEU A 20 21.86 16.50 20.52
N GLY A 21 21.79 17.84 20.42
CA GLY A 21 22.73 18.66 19.65
C GLY A 21 22.66 18.46 18.14
N ARG A 22 21.63 17.71 17.66
CA ARG A 22 21.38 17.37 16.25
C ARG A 22 19.94 17.68 15.89
N SER A 23 19.69 18.07 14.65
CA SER A 23 18.34 18.24 14.16
C SER A 23 17.74 16.86 13.83
N THR A 24 16.44 16.71 14.02
CA THR A 24 15.68 15.51 13.58
C THR A 24 15.97 15.18 12.11
N ARG A 25 16.10 16.19 11.28
CA ARG A 25 16.42 16.07 9.86
C ARG A 25 17.77 15.38 9.62
N THR A 26 18.80 15.76 10.38
CA THR A 26 20.14 15.13 10.26
C THR A 26 20.09 13.66 10.60
N VAL A 27 19.33 13.29 11.63
CA VAL A 27 19.13 11.88 12.01
C VAL A 27 18.43 11.11 10.90
N PHE A 28 17.41 11.68 10.28
CA PHE A 28 16.70 11.05 9.16
C PHE A 28 17.62 10.81 7.95
N GLU A 29 18.46 11.79 7.60
CA GLU A 29 19.40 11.62 6.48
C GLU A 29 20.46 10.56 6.79
N GLU A 30 20.97 10.50 8.03
CA GLU A 30 21.88 9.45 8.47
C GLU A 30 21.22 8.05 8.40
N MET A 31 19.96 7.92 8.85
CA MET A 31 19.20 6.67 8.76
C MET A 31 19.01 6.23 7.30
N ARG A 32 18.66 7.16 6.43
CA ARG A 32 18.47 6.88 4.99
C ARG A 32 19.80 6.42 4.35
N GLN A 33 20.90 7.11 4.65
CA GLN A 33 22.22 6.71 4.14
C GLN A 33 22.64 5.33 4.65
N ALA A 34 22.40 5.06 5.93
CA ALA A 34 22.77 3.77 6.53
C ALA A 34 21.95 2.59 5.96
N THR A 35 20.76 2.84 5.42
CA THR A 35 19.88 1.82 4.86
C THR A 35 19.86 1.78 3.34
N ALA A 36 20.53 2.71 2.65
CA ALA A 36 20.51 2.83 1.20
C ALA A 36 21.05 1.58 0.48
N ASP A 37 22.04 0.90 1.09
CA ASP A 37 22.69 -0.28 0.51
C ASP A 37 22.01 -1.62 0.86
N MET A 38 20.85 -1.59 1.52
CA MET A 38 20.12 -2.81 1.87
C MET A 38 19.44 -3.40 0.62
N ALA A 39 20.02 -4.44 0.06
CA ALA A 39 19.49 -5.10 -1.12
C ALA A 39 18.14 -5.78 -0.83
N GLY A 40 17.13 -5.51 -1.67
CA GLY A 40 15.81 -6.14 -1.61
C GLY A 40 14.87 -5.60 -0.52
N ILE A 41 15.27 -4.56 0.20
CA ILE A 41 14.45 -3.90 1.22
C ILE A 41 14.42 -2.39 0.92
N ILE A 42 13.23 -1.81 0.90
CA ILE A 42 13.03 -0.36 0.81
C ILE A 42 12.74 0.14 2.23
N VAL A 43 13.59 1.03 2.75
CA VAL A 43 13.40 1.63 4.06
C VAL A 43 12.88 3.05 3.88
N SER A 44 11.69 3.31 4.39
CA SER A 44 11.10 4.65 4.48
C SER A 44 11.23 5.16 5.91
N ALA A 45 11.82 6.34 6.10
CA ALA A 45 11.86 7.01 7.38
C ALA A 45 10.86 8.18 7.36
N GLU A 46 9.83 8.09 8.19
CA GLU A 46 8.74 9.07 8.25
C GLU A 46 8.63 9.67 9.66
N VAL A 47 8.24 10.94 9.74
CA VAL A 47 7.92 11.57 11.03
C VAL A 47 6.50 11.19 11.38
N PHE A 48 6.31 10.67 12.59
CA PHE A 48 4.97 10.48 13.13
C PHE A 48 4.41 11.85 13.52
N GLU A 49 3.54 12.39 12.67
CA GLU A 49 2.81 13.60 12.96
C GLU A 49 1.59 13.26 13.83
N GLY A 50 1.53 13.84 15.04
CA GLY A 50 0.38 13.67 15.91
C GLY A 50 -0.80 14.48 15.35
N GLY A 51 -1.90 13.79 15.03
CA GLY A 51 -3.12 14.40 14.48
C GLY A 51 -3.85 13.43 13.53
N PRO A 52 -4.94 13.88 12.88
CA PRO A 52 -5.52 13.11 11.79
C PRO A 52 -4.47 12.94 10.67
N PRO A 53 -4.36 11.74 10.05
CA PRO A 53 -3.40 11.52 8.98
C PRO A 53 -3.72 12.47 7.80
N VAL A 54 -2.85 13.42 7.57
CA VAL A 54 -3.04 14.44 6.51
C VAL A 54 -2.65 13.89 5.14
N GLY A 55 -1.96 12.74 5.11
CA GLY A 55 -1.41 12.18 3.87
C GLY A 55 -0.24 13.01 3.32
N LYS A 56 0.38 12.51 2.24
CA LYS A 56 1.50 13.21 1.61
C LYS A 56 1.03 14.45 0.84
N PRO A 57 1.87 15.50 0.69
CA PRO A 57 1.51 16.74 -0.02
C PRO A 57 1.10 16.51 -1.48
N ILE A 58 1.71 15.54 -2.15
CA ILE A 58 1.33 15.12 -3.50
C ILE A 58 0.59 13.79 -3.40
N GLN A 59 -0.65 13.77 -3.88
CA GLN A 59 -1.48 12.58 -3.93
C GLN A 59 -2.19 12.52 -5.28
N ILE A 60 -1.91 11.46 -6.02
CA ILE A 60 -2.51 11.22 -7.33
C ILE A 60 -3.18 9.86 -7.28
N GLN A 61 -4.46 9.83 -7.55
CA GLN A 61 -5.26 8.63 -7.64
C GLN A 61 -5.53 8.29 -9.10
N LEU A 62 -5.19 7.07 -9.47
CA LEU A 62 -5.50 6.49 -10.77
C LEU A 62 -6.69 5.55 -10.59
N GLU A 63 -7.63 5.61 -11.51
CA GLU A 63 -8.87 4.84 -11.46
C GLU A 63 -9.08 4.10 -12.77
N SER A 64 -9.35 2.80 -12.72
CA SER A 64 -9.65 1.99 -13.90
C SER A 64 -10.35 0.68 -13.52
N ASN A 65 -11.18 0.16 -14.43
CA ASN A 65 -11.69 -1.20 -14.33
C ASN A 65 -10.73 -2.26 -14.91
N ASP A 66 -9.65 -1.82 -15.56
CA ASP A 66 -8.60 -2.69 -16.11
C ASP A 66 -7.37 -2.62 -15.21
N GLN A 67 -7.22 -3.62 -14.36
CA GLN A 67 -6.13 -3.71 -13.38
C GLN A 67 -4.74 -3.73 -14.05
N ALA A 68 -4.60 -4.37 -15.20
CA ALA A 68 -3.30 -4.45 -15.88
C ALA A 68 -2.84 -3.07 -16.37
N LYS A 69 -3.77 -2.30 -16.97
CA LYS A 69 -3.52 -0.92 -17.40
C LYS A 69 -3.25 -0.01 -16.20
N LEU A 70 -4.02 -0.17 -15.15
CA LEU A 70 -3.88 0.61 -13.92
C LEU A 70 -2.48 0.42 -13.30
N ILE A 71 -2.00 -0.82 -13.19
CA ILE A 71 -0.66 -1.14 -12.67
C ILE A 71 0.44 -0.56 -13.57
N ALA A 72 0.32 -0.73 -14.89
CA ALA A 72 1.31 -0.21 -15.83
C ALA A 72 1.39 1.32 -15.76
N THR A 73 0.25 2.00 -15.72
CA THR A 73 0.16 3.45 -15.60
C THR A 73 0.70 3.95 -14.26
N GLY A 74 0.37 3.27 -13.15
CA GLY A 74 0.85 3.61 -11.82
C GLY A 74 2.38 3.58 -11.72
N ARG A 75 2.99 2.54 -12.28
CA ARG A 75 4.47 2.42 -12.34
C ARG A 75 5.10 3.53 -13.19
N ALA A 76 4.56 3.77 -14.38
CA ALA A 76 5.07 4.81 -15.26
C ALA A 76 4.97 6.21 -14.62
N LEU A 77 3.84 6.50 -13.99
CA LEU A 77 3.65 7.76 -13.28
C LEU A 77 4.59 7.91 -12.09
N ARG A 78 4.77 6.85 -11.29
CA ARG A 78 5.74 6.84 -10.20
C ARG A 78 7.15 7.13 -10.68
N GLU A 79 7.60 6.40 -11.71
CA GLU A 79 8.94 6.58 -12.30
C GLU A 79 9.14 8.00 -12.82
N GLN A 80 8.11 8.57 -13.46
CA GLN A 80 8.15 9.95 -13.92
C GLN A 80 8.29 10.94 -12.76
N ILE A 81 7.52 10.76 -11.69
CA ILE A 81 7.55 11.65 -10.52
C ILE A 81 8.91 11.54 -9.82
N GLU A 82 9.43 10.33 -9.67
CA GLU A 82 10.69 10.07 -8.98
C GLU A 82 11.91 10.64 -9.71
N ASN A 83 11.93 10.53 -11.05
CA ASN A 83 13.10 10.86 -11.85
C ASN A 83 13.07 12.27 -12.48
N ASN A 84 11.90 12.85 -12.71
CA ASN A 84 11.78 14.07 -13.51
C ASN A 84 11.12 15.25 -12.80
N ILE A 85 10.56 15.07 -11.62
CA ILE A 85 9.95 16.17 -10.87
C ILE A 85 10.92 16.66 -9.79
N GLU A 86 11.31 17.92 -9.90
CA GLU A 86 12.28 18.51 -8.99
C GLU A 86 11.72 18.69 -7.57
N GLY A 87 12.56 18.41 -6.58
CA GLY A 87 12.22 18.59 -5.16
C GLY A 87 11.29 17.52 -4.58
N VAL A 88 10.91 16.51 -5.34
CA VAL A 88 10.14 15.36 -4.85
C VAL A 88 11.04 14.40 -4.09
N ARG A 89 10.48 13.76 -3.06
CA ARG A 89 11.11 12.69 -2.28
C ARG A 89 10.08 11.70 -1.76
N ASN A 90 10.55 10.53 -1.31
CA ASN A 90 9.73 9.48 -0.70
C ASN A 90 8.49 9.14 -1.55
N VAL A 91 8.70 8.92 -2.85
CA VAL A 91 7.61 8.50 -3.74
C VAL A 91 7.18 7.10 -3.35
N THR A 92 5.91 6.96 -3.03
CA THR A 92 5.28 5.68 -2.68
C THR A 92 4.05 5.47 -3.55
N ASP A 93 3.73 4.23 -3.82
CA ASP A 93 2.50 3.87 -4.50
C ASP A 93 1.86 2.64 -3.87
N THR A 94 0.59 2.41 -4.19
CA THR A 94 -0.16 1.22 -3.78
C THR A 94 -0.18 0.15 -4.87
N THR A 95 0.74 0.23 -5.85
CA THR A 95 0.87 -0.78 -6.89
C THR A 95 1.39 -2.09 -6.27
N PRO A 96 0.73 -3.23 -6.53
CA PRO A 96 1.22 -4.51 -6.05
C PRO A 96 2.65 -4.80 -6.50
N LEU A 97 3.51 -5.21 -5.57
CA LEU A 97 4.86 -5.63 -5.91
C LEU A 97 4.81 -6.89 -6.78
N PRO A 98 5.62 -6.94 -7.86
CA PRO A 98 5.66 -8.13 -8.70
C PRO A 98 6.18 -9.32 -7.89
N GLY A 99 5.43 -10.39 -7.90
CA GLY A 99 5.78 -11.61 -7.19
C GLY A 99 5.05 -12.80 -7.80
N ILE A 100 5.45 -13.99 -7.36
CA ILE A 100 4.80 -15.24 -7.72
C ILE A 100 4.24 -15.85 -6.44
N GLU A 101 2.96 -16.21 -6.48
CA GLU A 101 2.35 -17.07 -5.48
C GLU A 101 2.09 -18.46 -6.07
N TRP A 102 2.23 -19.47 -5.22
CA TRP A 102 1.96 -20.84 -5.62
C TRP A 102 0.55 -21.23 -5.23
N GLU A 103 -0.33 -21.35 -6.23
CA GLU A 103 -1.66 -21.87 -6.01
C GLU A 103 -1.61 -23.39 -5.95
N ILE A 104 -2.12 -23.95 -4.86
CA ILE A 104 -2.23 -25.38 -4.65
C ILE A 104 -3.61 -25.83 -5.13
N GLN A 105 -3.66 -26.48 -6.28
CA GLN A 105 -4.87 -27.02 -6.86
C GLN A 105 -5.02 -28.50 -6.47
N VAL A 106 -6.14 -28.82 -5.81
CA VAL A 106 -6.44 -30.16 -5.30
C VAL A 106 -7.45 -30.84 -6.22
N ASP A 107 -7.08 -31.97 -6.78
CA ASP A 107 -8.04 -32.89 -7.43
C ASP A 107 -8.84 -33.59 -6.33
N ARG A 108 -10.01 -33.03 -6.01
CA ARG A 108 -10.87 -33.53 -4.93
C ARG A 108 -11.41 -34.92 -5.21
N ALA A 109 -11.65 -35.25 -6.49
CA ALA A 109 -12.17 -36.57 -6.86
C ALA A 109 -11.09 -37.65 -6.60
N ARG A 110 -9.86 -37.37 -7.02
CA ARG A 110 -8.72 -38.25 -6.82
C ARG A 110 -8.32 -38.37 -5.34
N ALA A 111 -8.35 -37.23 -4.59
CA ALA A 111 -8.11 -37.27 -3.15
C ALA A 111 -9.14 -38.11 -2.42
N ALA A 112 -10.44 -38.00 -2.77
CA ALA A 112 -11.51 -38.83 -2.19
C ALA A 112 -11.35 -40.31 -2.50
N GLN A 113 -10.96 -40.68 -3.74
CA GLN A 113 -10.69 -42.06 -4.11
C GLN A 113 -9.53 -42.69 -3.31
N MET A 114 -8.58 -41.87 -2.90
CA MET A 114 -7.43 -42.28 -2.08
C MET A 114 -7.70 -42.18 -0.57
N GLY A 115 -8.92 -41.83 -0.16
CA GLY A 115 -9.29 -41.68 1.24
C GLY A 115 -8.63 -40.49 1.93
N VAL A 116 -8.15 -39.51 1.16
CA VAL A 116 -7.46 -38.31 1.70
C VAL A 116 -8.46 -37.27 2.19
N ASN A 117 -8.27 -36.81 3.43
CA ASN A 117 -8.99 -35.69 3.98
C ASN A 117 -8.31 -34.36 3.60
N VAL A 118 -9.02 -33.49 2.91
CA VAL A 118 -8.50 -32.14 2.46
C VAL A 118 -8.10 -31.26 3.65
N ILE A 119 -8.73 -31.43 4.82
CA ILE A 119 -8.36 -30.70 6.04
C ILE A 119 -6.96 -31.10 6.52
N GLU A 120 -6.64 -32.41 6.45
CA GLU A 120 -5.31 -32.90 6.81
C GLU A 120 -4.23 -32.40 5.83
N LEU A 121 -4.57 -32.33 4.54
CA LEU A 121 -3.70 -31.67 3.56
C LEU A 121 -3.41 -30.22 3.95
N GLY A 122 -4.45 -29.46 4.30
CA GLY A 122 -4.27 -28.06 4.73
C GLY A 122 -3.34 -27.93 5.94
N ARG A 123 -3.51 -28.80 6.94
CA ARG A 123 -2.62 -28.84 8.13
C ARG A 123 -1.18 -29.24 7.77
N ALA A 124 -1.01 -30.20 6.87
CA ALA A 124 0.31 -30.62 6.43
C ALA A 124 1.04 -29.51 5.67
N VAL A 125 0.35 -28.79 4.78
CA VAL A 125 0.89 -27.60 4.11
C VAL A 125 1.25 -26.50 5.12
N GLN A 126 0.36 -26.23 6.07
CA GLN A 126 0.60 -25.25 7.13
C GLN A 126 1.83 -25.60 7.97
N LEU A 127 2.03 -26.89 8.30
CA LEU A 127 3.16 -27.37 9.08
C LEU A 127 4.51 -27.07 8.38
N VAL A 128 4.55 -27.21 7.05
CA VAL A 128 5.75 -26.92 6.24
C VAL A 128 5.96 -25.42 6.05
N THR A 129 4.90 -24.63 5.95
CA THR A 129 4.97 -23.20 5.63
C THR A 129 5.04 -22.33 6.89
N THR A 130 3.90 -21.97 7.46
CA THR A 130 3.76 -21.05 8.61
C THR A 130 3.88 -21.72 9.97
N GLY A 131 3.76 -23.04 10.00
CA GLY A 131 3.65 -23.83 11.23
C GLY A 131 2.25 -23.83 11.82
N VAL A 132 1.98 -24.83 12.65
CA VAL A 132 0.70 -25.02 13.36
C VAL A 132 0.85 -24.45 14.78
N LEU A 133 -0.02 -23.53 15.14
CA LEU A 133 -0.13 -23.03 16.51
C LEU A 133 -0.72 -24.14 17.39
N LEU A 134 0.01 -24.55 18.42
CA LEU A 134 -0.44 -25.56 19.38
C LEU A 134 -1.14 -24.93 20.59
N SER A 135 -0.53 -23.92 21.15
CA SER A 135 -1.05 -23.19 22.34
C SER A 135 -0.31 -21.88 22.49
N GLU A 136 -0.80 -21.06 23.40
CA GLU A 136 -0.15 -19.86 23.87
C GLU A 136 0.28 -20.07 25.33
N TYR A 137 1.46 -19.59 25.67
CA TYR A 137 2.01 -19.65 27.02
C TYR A 137 2.27 -18.25 27.53
N ARG A 138 1.74 -17.93 28.69
CA ARG A 138 2.00 -16.65 29.36
C ARG A 138 3.05 -16.86 30.46
N PRO A 139 4.28 -16.37 30.27
CA PRO A 139 5.29 -16.37 31.32
C PRO A 139 4.86 -15.48 32.49
N THR A 140 5.28 -15.86 33.72
CA THR A 140 4.93 -15.09 34.94
C THR A 140 5.59 -13.71 35.01
N ASN A 141 6.59 -13.45 34.17
CA ASN A 141 7.40 -12.23 34.16
C ASN A 141 7.06 -11.26 33.00
N THR A 142 6.08 -11.60 32.15
CA THR A 142 5.64 -10.75 31.04
C THR A 142 4.13 -10.68 30.98
N THR A 143 3.62 -9.59 30.38
CA THR A 143 2.18 -9.43 30.07
C THR A 143 1.80 -10.00 28.73
N GLU A 144 2.78 -10.32 27.88
CA GLU A 144 2.58 -10.85 26.54
C GLU A 144 2.55 -12.38 26.53
N GLU A 145 1.67 -12.92 25.71
CA GLU A 145 1.58 -14.35 25.45
C GLU A 145 2.57 -14.77 24.39
N VAL A 146 3.24 -15.90 24.61
CA VAL A 146 4.21 -16.49 23.68
C VAL A 146 3.54 -17.65 22.96
N GLU A 147 3.48 -17.58 21.65
CA GLU A 147 2.95 -18.63 20.80
C GLU A 147 3.86 -19.86 20.79
N ILE A 148 3.31 -21.02 21.05
CA ILE A 148 4.00 -22.31 20.86
C ILE A 148 3.60 -22.87 19.51
N ARG A 149 4.52 -22.80 18.54
CA ARG A 149 4.30 -23.22 17.16
C ARG A 149 5.18 -24.39 16.76
N VAL A 150 4.58 -25.44 16.18
CA VAL A 150 5.32 -26.53 15.56
C VAL A 150 5.41 -26.30 14.07
N ARG A 151 6.62 -26.42 13.54
CA ARG A 151 6.88 -26.30 12.09
C ARG A 151 8.12 -27.12 11.71
N TYR A 152 8.26 -27.41 10.45
CA TYR A 152 9.47 -28.03 9.92
C TYR A 152 10.71 -27.16 10.16
N PRO A 153 11.91 -27.74 10.30
CA PRO A 153 13.15 -26.98 10.38
C PRO A 153 13.37 -26.16 9.10
N LEU A 154 14.17 -25.11 9.18
CA LEU A 154 14.27 -24.08 8.14
C LEU A 154 14.71 -24.64 6.78
N ASP A 155 15.64 -25.57 6.80
CA ASP A 155 16.18 -26.29 5.64
C ASP A 155 15.15 -27.21 4.96
N ALA A 156 14.12 -27.62 5.69
CA ALA A 156 13.06 -28.49 5.21
C ALA A 156 11.73 -27.74 4.91
N ARG A 157 11.79 -26.41 4.66
CA ARG A 157 10.59 -25.59 4.33
C ARG A 157 10.49 -25.24 2.85
N GLY A 158 11.28 -25.86 2.00
CA GLY A 158 11.26 -25.61 0.56
C GLY A 158 10.03 -26.17 -0.14
N LEU A 159 9.72 -25.64 -1.31
CA LEU A 159 8.62 -26.12 -2.15
C LEU A 159 8.74 -27.61 -2.51
N GLY A 160 9.96 -28.15 -2.58
CA GLY A 160 10.21 -29.57 -2.84
C GLY A 160 9.67 -30.49 -1.75
N VAL A 161 9.67 -30.03 -0.50
CA VAL A 161 9.15 -30.82 0.63
C VAL A 161 7.65 -31.05 0.52
N LEU A 162 6.91 -30.11 -0.10
CA LEU A 162 5.47 -30.30 -0.37
C LEU A 162 5.19 -31.48 -1.31
N ASP A 163 6.09 -31.78 -2.24
CA ASP A 163 5.93 -32.91 -3.15
C ASP A 163 6.24 -34.26 -2.48
N GLU A 164 7.13 -34.20 -1.50
CA GLU A 164 7.52 -35.39 -0.70
C GLU A 164 6.56 -35.69 0.45
N LEU A 165 5.71 -34.74 0.81
CA LEU A 165 4.71 -34.91 1.85
C LEU A 165 3.81 -36.09 1.56
N ARG A 166 3.57 -36.88 2.60
CA ARG A 166 2.63 -38.00 2.58
C ARG A 166 1.54 -37.79 3.62
N ILE A 167 0.32 -38.06 3.22
CA ILE A 167 -0.84 -38.03 4.12
C ILE A 167 -1.21 -39.46 4.46
N ASN A 168 -1.38 -39.70 5.74
CA ASN A 168 -1.82 -41.02 6.22
C ASN A 168 -3.31 -41.16 5.94
N THR A 169 -3.66 -42.24 5.27
CA THR A 169 -5.03 -42.67 5.03
C THR A 169 -5.25 -44.08 5.63
N PRO A 170 -6.49 -44.53 5.76
CA PRO A 170 -6.75 -45.89 6.24
C PRO A 170 -6.05 -47.01 5.41
N ASP A 171 -5.82 -46.72 4.11
CA ASP A 171 -5.21 -47.66 3.17
C ASP A 171 -3.68 -47.47 3.02
N GLY A 172 -3.08 -46.56 3.79
CA GLY A 172 -1.64 -46.28 3.78
C GLY A 172 -1.27 -44.83 3.54
N ALA A 173 0.03 -44.54 3.43
CA ALA A 173 0.54 -43.18 3.24
C ALA A 173 0.55 -42.79 1.76
N VAL A 174 -0.25 -41.81 1.37
CA VAL A 174 -0.41 -41.34 0.01
C VAL A 174 0.44 -40.06 -0.22
N PRO A 175 1.29 -39.98 -1.26
CA PRO A 175 2.05 -38.78 -1.56
C PRO A 175 1.12 -37.66 -2.07
N VAL A 176 1.35 -36.43 -1.59
CA VAL A 176 0.55 -35.26 -1.95
C VAL A 176 0.60 -34.97 -3.45
N SER A 177 1.74 -35.21 -4.09
CA SER A 177 1.92 -35.06 -5.54
C SER A 177 0.97 -35.90 -6.40
N SER A 178 0.30 -36.93 -5.82
CA SER A 178 -0.63 -37.79 -6.56
C SER A 178 -1.96 -37.11 -6.87
N PHE A 179 -2.37 -36.08 -6.10
CA PHE A 179 -3.67 -35.42 -6.22
C PHE A 179 -3.59 -33.91 -6.10
N VAL A 180 -2.38 -33.35 -6.02
CA VAL A 180 -2.15 -31.91 -5.94
C VAL A 180 -1.26 -31.46 -7.09
N THR A 181 -1.65 -30.37 -7.73
CA THR A 181 -0.85 -29.65 -8.73
C THR A 181 -0.54 -28.27 -8.23
N ARG A 182 0.69 -27.81 -8.39
CA ARG A 182 1.11 -26.43 -8.09
C ARG A 182 1.13 -25.61 -9.37
N VAL A 183 0.49 -24.44 -9.33
CA VAL A 183 0.46 -23.50 -10.44
C VAL A 183 1.05 -22.19 -9.96
N ALA A 184 2.07 -21.72 -10.66
CA ALA A 184 2.62 -20.38 -10.42
C ALA A 184 1.63 -19.35 -10.97
N LYS A 185 1.20 -18.44 -10.12
CA LYS A 185 0.37 -17.30 -10.50
C LYS A 185 1.03 -16.00 -10.10
N PRO A 186 0.75 -14.89 -10.79
CA PRO A 186 1.12 -13.57 -10.28
C PRO A 186 0.56 -13.40 -8.86
N LYS A 187 1.39 -12.89 -7.95
CA LYS A 187 0.95 -12.56 -6.60
C LYS A 187 -0.17 -11.53 -6.68
N VAL A 188 -1.31 -11.84 -6.09
CA VAL A 188 -2.41 -10.89 -5.92
C VAL A 188 -2.25 -10.26 -4.54
N ASP A 189 -1.93 -8.97 -4.56
CA ASP A 189 -1.82 -8.18 -3.35
C ASP A 189 -3.13 -7.43 -3.05
N LYS A 190 -3.06 -6.49 -2.12
CA LYS A 190 -4.18 -5.63 -1.77
C LYS A 190 -4.69 -4.86 -3.00
N ILE A 191 -5.95 -5.04 -3.34
CA ILE A 191 -6.65 -4.25 -4.35
C ILE A 191 -7.48 -3.20 -3.60
N GLU A 192 -7.17 -1.93 -3.81
CA GLU A 192 -7.99 -0.83 -3.29
C GLU A 192 -9.07 -0.48 -4.29
N ARG A 193 -10.28 -0.24 -3.78
CA ARG A 193 -11.43 0.17 -4.58
C ARG A 193 -12.12 1.37 -3.96
N LEU A 194 -12.52 2.29 -4.81
CA LEU A 194 -13.38 3.40 -4.48
C LEU A 194 -14.59 3.35 -5.40
N ASP A 195 -15.80 3.34 -4.85
CA ASP A 195 -17.05 3.25 -5.61
C ASP A 195 -17.08 2.08 -6.62
N ALA A 196 -16.54 0.92 -6.22
CA ALA A 196 -16.39 -0.30 -7.01
C ALA A 196 -15.41 -0.23 -8.20
N ILE A 197 -14.64 0.85 -8.34
CA ILE A 197 -13.58 1.02 -9.33
C ILE A 197 -12.23 0.73 -8.67
N ASP A 198 -11.35 0.00 -9.33
CA ASP A 198 -10.00 -0.26 -8.83
C ASP A 198 -9.17 1.02 -8.87
N ILE A 199 -8.44 1.29 -7.80
CA ILE A 199 -7.61 2.49 -7.66
C ILE A 199 -6.17 2.15 -7.32
N ILE A 200 -5.25 2.96 -7.83
CA ILE A 200 -3.85 3.03 -7.37
C ILE A 200 -3.56 4.47 -6.97
N LYS A 201 -2.95 4.63 -5.80
CA LYS A 201 -2.50 5.93 -5.30
C LYS A 201 -1.01 6.04 -5.49
N VAL A 202 -0.56 7.14 -6.08
CA VAL A 202 0.85 7.54 -6.13
C VAL A 202 0.99 8.77 -5.26
N GLN A 203 1.88 8.72 -4.29
CA GLN A 203 2.03 9.76 -3.28
C GLN A 203 3.50 10.13 -3.13
N ALA A 204 3.75 11.40 -2.85
CA ALA A 204 5.11 11.88 -2.68
C ALA A 204 5.20 13.01 -1.66
N ASP A 205 6.36 13.11 -1.01
CA ASP A 205 6.73 14.22 -0.17
C ASP A 205 7.52 15.27 -0.96
N MET A 206 7.61 16.47 -0.42
CA MET A 206 8.43 17.54 -0.96
C MET A 206 9.67 17.78 -0.10
N GLN A 207 10.78 18.12 -0.76
CA GLN A 207 11.96 18.64 -0.08
C GLN A 207 11.65 20.04 0.47
N PRO A 208 12.22 20.43 1.60
CA PRO A 208 12.05 21.77 2.13
C PRO A 208 12.53 22.84 1.15
N GLY A 209 11.69 23.84 0.95
CA GLY A 209 11.92 24.90 -0.02
C GLY A 209 11.23 24.69 -1.37
N PHE A 210 10.66 23.53 -1.61
CA PHE A 210 9.84 23.24 -2.80
C PHE A 210 8.36 23.23 -2.43
N LEU A 211 7.53 23.75 -3.34
CA LEU A 211 6.07 23.80 -3.17
C LEU A 211 5.40 22.65 -3.91
N ALA A 212 4.51 21.94 -3.23
CA ALA A 212 3.74 20.84 -3.83
C ALA A 212 2.92 21.29 -5.06
N ASP A 213 2.38 22.52 -5.03
CA ASP A 213 1.61 23.10 -6.15
C ASP A 213 2.42 23.19 -7.44
N ASN A 214 3.71 23.50 -7.35
CA ASN A 214 4.58 23.55 -8.52
C ASN A 214 4.76 22.12 -9.10
N ALA A 215 5.07 21.15 -8.24
CA ALA A 215 5.23 19.77 -8.66
C ALA A 215 3.93 19.20 -9.28
N VAL A 216 2.78 19.49 -8.68
CA VAL A 216 1.47 19.08 -9.23
C VAL A 216 1.23 19.73 -10.60
N ARG A 217 1.57 21.00 -10.77
CA ARG A 217 1.45 21.68 -12.07
C ARG A 217 2.34 21.06 -13.13
N ASP A 218 3.57 20.72 -12.77
CA ASP A 218 4.53 20.10 -13.68
C ASP A 218 4.09 18.66 -14.06
N ILE A 219 3.53 17.92 -13.12
CA ILE A 219 2.91 16.62 -13.37
C ILE A 219 1.71 16.74 -14.30
N LYS A 220 0.81 17.72 -14.05
CA LYS A 220 -0.34 18.00 -14.92
C LYS A 220 0.10 18.37 -16.34
N ALA A 221 1.14 19.18 -16.50
CA ALA A 221 1.71 19.55 -17.80
C ALA A 221 2.28 18.32 -18.52
N TRP A 222 3.03 17.49 -17.82
CA TRP A 222 3.54 16.23 -18.38
C TRP A 222 2.42 15.29 -18.85
N LEU A 223 1.35 15.15 -18.08
CA LEU A 223 0.19 14.33 -18.45
C LEU A 223 -0.54 14.83 -19.70
N VAL A 224 -0.49 16.13 -20.00
CA VAL A 224 -1.03 16.69 -21.25
C VAL A 224 -0.20 16.29 -22.45
N GLU A 225 1.14 16.27 -22.29
CA GLU A 225 2.07 15.86 -23.35
C GLU A 225 2.12 14.33 -23.54
N HIS A 226 1.87 13.59 -22.45
CA HIS A 226 1.91 12.14 -22.40
C HIS A 226 0.56 11.60 -21.91
N PRO A 227 -0.48 11.63 -22.75
CA PRO A 227 -1.80 11.18 -22.36
C PRO A 227 -1.76 9.70 -21.95
N LEU A 228 -2.37 9.41 -20.82
CA LEU A 228 -2.50 8.06 -20.31
C LEU A 228 -3.42 7.22 -21.20
N ASP A 229 -3.43 5.90 -20.96
CA ASP A 229 -4.41 5.01 -21.60
C ASP A 229 -5.85 5.54 -21.38
N PRO A 230 -6.69 5.63 -22.42
CA PRO A 230 -8.06 6.16 -22.30
C PRO A 230 -8.94 5.47 -21.26
N GLY A 231 -8.54 4.27 -20.81
CA GLY A 231 -9.25 3.52 -19.77
C GLY A 231 -8.81 3.87 -18.34
N VAL A 232 -7.84 4.78 -18.14
CA VAL A 232 -7.36 5.19 -16.83
C VAL A 232 -7.67 6.66 -16.60
N GLN A 233 -8.40 6.95 -15.51
CA GLN A 233 -8.67 8.32 -15.06
C GLN A 233 -7.65 8.72 -14.00
N VAL A 234 -7.32 10.03 -13.99
CA VAL A 234 -6.40 10.62 -13.01
C VAL A 234 -7.14 11.64 -12.18
N VAL A 235 -7.08 11.47 -10.87
CA VAL A 235 -7.66 12.40 -9.91
C VAL A 235 -6.56 12.89 -8.98
N PHE A 236 -6.37 14.20 -8.92
CA PHE A 236 -5.46 14.82 -7.95
C PHE A 236 -6.19 15.00 -6.64
N ARG A 237 -5.64 14.44 -5.56
CA ARG A 237 -6.20 14.48 -4.21
C ARG A 237 -5.30 15.31 -3.28
N GLY A 238 -5.77 15.50 -2.04
CA GLY A 238 -5.01 16.18 -0.99
C GLY A 238 -5.27 17.69 -0.92
N ALA A 239 -4.29 18.47 -0.46
CA ALA A 239 -4.45 19.90 -0.20
C ALA A 239 -4.95 20.70 -1.42
N ASN A 240 -4.60 20.29 -2.63
CA ASN A 240 -5.04 20.94 -3.85
C ASN A 240 -6.54 20.78 -4.13
N GLU A 241 -7.11 19.59 -3.86
CA GLU A 241 -8.54 19.33 -4.03
C GLU A 241 -9.36 20.21 -3.07
N GLU A 242 -8.98 20.21 -1.78
CA GLU A 242 -9.64 21.04 -0.77
C GLU A 242 -9.52 22.53 -1.08
N GLN A 243 -8.41 22.97 -1.67
CA GLN A 243 -8.21 24.35 -2.06
C GLN A 243 -9.05 24.73 -3.29
N GLU A 244 -9.13 23.88 -4.32
CA GLU A 244 -9.96 24.13 -5.51
C GLU A 244 -11.45 24.18 -5.11
N ASP A 245 -11.93 23.26 -4.29
CA ASP A 245 -13.29 23.23 -3.78
C ASP A 245 -13.60 24.45 -2.92
N SER A 246 -12.68 24.83 -2.05
CA SER A 246 -12.82 26.03 -1.22
C SER A 246 -12.87 27.30 -2.05
N GLN A 247 -12.04 27.44 -3.09
CA GLN A 247 -12.06 28.57 -4.00
C GLN A 247 -13.36 28.65 -4.79
N ALA A 248 -13.85 27.52 -5.30
CA ALA A 248 -15.13 27.45 -6.01
C ALA A 248 -16.29 27.88 -5.11
N PHE A 249 -16.33 27.36 -3.87
CA PHE A 249 -17.31 27.76 -2.87
C PHE A 249 -17.24 29.25 -2.54
N LEU A 250 -16.04 29.79 -2.30
CA LEU A 250 -15.84 31.21 -1.99
C LEU A 250 -16.27 32.09 -3.15
N ALA A 251 -15.99 31.72 -4.40
CA ALA A 251 -16.40 32.45 -5.57
C ALA A 251 -17.94 32.57 -5.66
N VAL A 252 -18.65 31.45 -5.46
CA VAL A 252 -20.11 31.42 -5.46
C VAL A 252 -20.69 32.21 -4.30
N ALA A 253 -20.13 32.05 -3.09
CA ALA A 253 -20.56 32.79 -1.90
C ALA A 253 -20.35 34.33 -2.07
N PHE A 254 -19.22 34.71 -2.67
CA PHE A 254 -18.92 36.12 -2.94
C PHE A 254 -19.88 36.75 -3.95
N LEU A 255 -20.18 36.04 -5.05
CA LEU A 255 -21.16 36.49 -6.03
C LEU A 255 -22.56 36.61 -5.41
N LEU A 256 -22.96 35.67 -4.58
CA LEU A 256 -24.24 35.72 -3.86
C LEU A 256 -24.29 36.90 -2.90
N ALA A 257 -23.21 37.18 -2.16
CA ALA A 257 -23.12 38.32 -1.26
C ALA A 257 -23.22 39.66 -2.01
N LEU A 258 -22.53 39.78 -3.15
CA LEU A 258 -22.61 40.95 -4.02
C LEU A 258 -24.04 41.14 -4.57
N PHE A 259 -24.68 40.06 -5.00
CA PHE A 259 -26.05 40.10 -5.48
C PHE A 259 -27.02 40.55 -4.39
N LEU A 260 -26.91 40.00 -3.18
CA LEU A 260 -27.75 40.44 -2.04
C LEU A 260 -27.49 41.90 -1.68
N MET A 261 -26.21 42.34 -1.67
CA MET A 261 -25.88 43.74 -1.44
C MET A 261 -26.50 44.66 -2.51
N PHE A 262 -26.43 44.25 -3.78
CA PHE A 262 -27.05 44.97 -4.88
C PHE A 262 -28.57 45.11 -4.69
N VAL A 263 -29.26 44.00 -4.37
CA VAL A 263 -30.70 43.95 -4.11
C VAL A 263 -31.08 44.91 -2.95
N LEU A 264 -30.30 44.85 -1.85
CA LEU A 264 -30.54 45.75 -0.70
C LEU A 264 -30.35 47.24 -1.09
N LEU A 265 -29.29 47.55 -1.84
CA LEU A 265 -29.06 48.95 -2.29
C LEU A 265 -30.17 49.44 -3.20
N VAL A 266 -30.60 48.65 -4.19
CA VAL A 266 -31.70 48.96 -5.09
C VAL A 266 -33.02 49.17 -4.30
N THR A 267 -33.29 48.30 -3.33
CA THR A 267 -34.48 48.39 -2.49
C THR A 267 -34.46 49.63 -1.59
N GLN A 268 -33.29 49.94 -0.99
CA GLN A 268 -33.14 51.06 -0.07
C GLN A 268 -33.18 52.43 -0.75
N PHE A 269 -32.56 52.51 -1.93
CA PHE A 269 -32.51 53.80 -2.65
C PHE A 269 -33.62 53.97 -3.70
N ASN A 270 -34.45 52.92 -3.90
CA ASN A 270 -35.56 52.88 -4.87
C ASN A 270 -35.18 53.48 -6.24
N SER A 271 -33.94 53.29 -6.66
CA SER A 271 -33.35 53.87 -7.86
C SER A 271 -32.47 52.84 -8.55
N PHE A 272 -32.64 52.70 -9.85
CA PHE A 272 -31.78 51.93 -10.76
C PHE A 272 -30.63 52.76 -11.32
N TYR A 273 -30.50 54.04 -10.90
CA TYR A 273 -29.48 54.98 -11.32
C TYR A 273 -28.53 55.30 -10.18
#